data_33e3fe152a7f15c5852b9644c9fd883f
#
_entry.id   33e3fe152a7f15c5852b9644c9fd883f
#
_cell.length_a   1.000
_cell.length_b   1.000
_cell.length_c   1.000
_cell.angle_alpha   90.00
_cell.angle_beta   90.00
_cell.angle_gamma   90.00
#
_symmetry.space_group_name_H-M   'P 1'
#
loop_
_entity.id
_entity.type
_entity.pdbx_description
1 polymer ?
#
loop_
_entity_poly.entity_id
_entity_poly.type
_entity_poly.pdbx_seq_one_letter_code
_entity_poly.pdbx_strand_id
1 'polypeptide(L)'
;HGDAGAARADIVLPCAAYSEITATYVNTEGRVQMTTRAVQPKGEAREGWAIFRALSGVTGKVLAYDTADELRTLLRGKTGQNTAFSGRGYAPGSKGVPALLAAPPPAAGGLGNAPFSRAIADFYLTNPIARASRTMAECSALATSLDTAVAAE
;
A
#
# COMPACT_ATOMS: atom_id res chain seq x y z
N HIS A 1 4.15 -11.84 -1.72
CA HIS A 1 4.60 -12.28 -3.05
C HIS A 1 6.04 -12.83 -3.03
N GLY A 2 6.48 -13.45 -1.89
CA GLY A 2 7.79 -14.11 -1.82
C GLY A 2 9.00 -13.16 -1.79
N ASP A 3 8.78 -11.90 -1.44
CA ASP A 3 9.86 -10.92 -1.27
C ASP A 3 10.60 -11.07 0.08
N ALA A 4 11.54 -10.19 0.35
CA ALA A 4 12.37 -10.22 1.56
C ALA A 4 11.55 -10.18 2.87
N GLY A 5 10.37 -9.57 2.87
CA GLY A 5 9.48 -9.55 4.02
C GLY A 5 8.88 -10.93 4.31
N ALA A 6 8.37 -11.60 3.29
CA ALA A 6 7.83 -12.96 3.43
C ALA A 6 8.93 -13.97 3.84
N ALA A 7 10.14 -13.83 3.28
CA ALA A 7 11.27 -14.70 3.61
C ALA A 7 11.76 -14.58 5.06
N ARG A 8 11.49 -13.46 5.72
CA ARG A 8 11.88 -13.20 7.12
C ARG A 8 10.77 -13.44 8.13
N ALA A 9 9.54 -13.67 7.66
CA ALA A 9 8.40 -13.85 8.53
C ALA A 9 8.35 -15.28 9.10
N ASP A 10 8.05 -15.42 10.38
CA ASP A 10 7.77 -16.72 11.00
C ASP A 10 6.42 -17.28 10.58
N ILE A 11 5.46 -16.39 10.30
CA ILE A 11 4.10 -16.74 9.85
C ILE A 11 3.72 -15.83 8.69
N VAL A 12 3.24 -16.40 7.60
CA VAL A 12 2.71 -15.70 6.44
C VAL A 12 1.23 -16.01 6.28
N LEU A 13 0.39 -14.98 6.37
CA LEU A 13 -1.05 -15.10 6.14
C LEU A 13 -1.41 -14.61 4.74
N PRO A 14 -2.15 -15.39 3.94
CA PRO A 14 -2.46 -15.02 2.58
C PRO A 14 -3.45 -13.85 2.54
N CYS A 15 -2.99 -12.71 2.07
CA CYS A 15 -3.79 -11.51 1.91
C CYS A 15 -4.15 -11.30 0.43
N ALA A 16 -5.40 -10.92 0.17
CA ALA A 16 -5.87 -10.60 -1.17
C ALA A 16 -5.15 -9.36 -1.73
N ALA A 17 -4.88 -9.38 -3.03
CA ALA A 17 -4.24 -8.29 -3.74
C ALA A 17 -5.20 -7.10 -3.94
N TYR A 18 -4.67 -5.94 -4.34
CA TYR A 18 -5.45 -4.72 -4.53
C TYR A 18 -6.58 -4.85 -5.55
N SER A 19 -6.44 -5.70 -6.57
CA SER A 19 -7.48 -6.00 -7.56
C SER A 19 -8.55 -6.97 -7.06
N GLU A 20 -8.29 -7.64 -5.96
CA GLU A 20 -9.12 -8.70 -5.37
C GLU A 20 -9.95 -8.22 -4.17
N ILE A 21 -9.87 -6.94 -3.84
CA ILE A 21 -10.54 -6.33 -2.68
C ILE A 21 -11.34 -5.09 -3.06
N THR A 22 -12.39 -4.82 -2.28
CA THR A 22 -13.03 -3.51 -2.24
C THR A 22 -12.40 -2.70 -1.13
N ALA A 23 -11.55 -1.73 -1.49
CA ALA A 23 -10.72 -1.02 -0.53
C ALA A 23 -10.87 0.50 -0.63
N THR A 24 -10.52 1.17 0.47
CA THR A 24 -10.43 2.63 0.55
C THR A 24 -8.96 3.03 0.56
N TYR A 25 -8.59 3.90 -0.34
CA TYR A 25 -7.23 4.43 -0.48
C TYR A 25 -7.21 5.93 -0.24
N VAL A 26 -6.09 6.41 0.30
CA VAL A 26 -5.83 7.84 0.46
C VAL A 26 -4.54 8.16 -0.29
N ASN A 27 -4.59 9.09 -1.24
CA ASN A 27 -3.40 9.50 -1.98
C ASN A 27 -2.57 10.52 -1.19
N THR A 28 -1.44 10.95 -1.76
CA THR A 28 -0.53 11.93 -1.13
C THR A 28 -1.19 13.28 -0.85
N GLU A 29 -2.21 13.67 -1.63
CA GLU A 29 -2.99 14.89 -1.42
C GLU A 29 -4.04 14.73 -0.30
N GLY A 30 -4.18 13.56 0.30
CA GLY A 30 -5.22 13.26 1.28
C GLY A 30 -6.59 12.96 0.67
N ARG A 31 -6.66 12.70 -0.64
CA ARG A 31 -7.90 12.36 -1.33
C ARG A 31 -8.28 10.91 -1.02
N VAL A 32 -9.49 10.72 -0.52
CA VAL A 32 -10.06 9.41 -0.24
C VAL A 32 -10.82 8.90 -1.45
N GLN A 33 -10.48 7.69 -1.90
CA GLN A 33 -11.11 7.01 -3.03
C GLN A 33 -11.40 5.56 -2.67
N MET A 34 -12.49 5.02 -3.22
CA MET A 34 -12.83 3.60 -3.09
C MET A 34 -12.64 2.88 -4.41
N THR A 35 -12.06 1.70 -4.34
CA THR A 35 -12.04 0.75 -5.46
C THR A 35 -13.08 -0.33 -5.26
N THR A 36 -13.52 -0.92 -6.36
CA THR A 36 -14.37 -2.11 -6.36
C THR A 36 -13.53 -3.31 -6.76
N ARG A 37 -13.74 -4.44 -6.09
CA ARG A 37 -13.08 -5.69 -6.43
C ARG A 37 -13.33 -6.04 -7.90
N ALA A 38 -12.26 -6.27 -8.65
CA ALA A 38 -12.31 -6.63 -10.06
C ALA A 38 -12.30 -8.14 -10.29
N VAL A 39 -11.57 -8.89 -9.46
CA VAL A 39 -11.43 -10.36 -9.56
C VAL A 39 -11.57 -10.99 -8.19
N GLN A 40 -11.85 -12.28 -8.15
CA GLN A 40 -11.92 -13.03 -6.89
C GLN A 40 -10.51 -13.28 -6.33
N PRO A 41 -10.34 -13.24 -4.99
CA PRO A 41 -9.10 -13.65 -4.35
C PRO A 41 -8.70 -15.07 -4.74
N LYS A 42 -7.42 -15.31 -4.93
CA LYS A 42 -6.90 -16.64 -5.28
C LYS A 42 -6.67 -17.51 -4.04
N GLY A 43 -7.03 -18.78 -4.16
CA GLY A 43 -6.81 -19.77 -3.10
C GLY A 43 -7.47 -19.36 -1.79
N GLU A 44 -6.71 -19.39 -0.70
CA GLU A 44 -7.18 -19.02 0.63
C GLU A 44 -6.98 -17.55 0.99
N ALA A 45 -6.61 -16.70 0.04
CA ALA A 45 -6.40 -15.28 0.30
C ALA A 45 -7.68 -14.61 0.82
N ARG A 46 -7.53 -13.78 1.84
CA ARG A 46 -8.62 -13.03 2.50
C ARG A 46 -8.30 -11.55 2.49
N GLU A 47 -9.34 -10.74 2.60
CA GLU A 47 -9.17 -9.29 2.78
C GLU A 47 -8.44 -9.00 4.09
N GLY A 48 -7.46 -8.09 4.06
CA GLY A 48 -6.58 -7.82 5.20
C GLY A 48 -7.33 -7.47 6.49
N TRP A 49 -8.42 -6.69 6.39
CA TRP A 49 -9.24 -6.34 7.55
C TRP A 49 -9.86 -7.57 8.23
N ALA A 50 -10.27 -8.58 7.45
CA ALA A 50 -10.85 -9.82 7.97
C ALA A 50 -9.79 -10.68 8.68
N ILE A 51 -8.56 -10.72 8.14
CA ILE A 51 -7.42 -11.38 8.77
C ILE A 51 -7.14 -10.74 10.13
N PHE A 52 -7.04 -9.41 10.20
CA PHE A 52 -6.80 -8.70 11.46
C PHE A 52 -7.94 -8.87 12.46
N ARG A 53 -9.19 -8.88 11.99
CA ARG A 53 -10.34 -9.14 12.86
C ARG A 53 -10.28 -10.54 13.48
N ALA A 54 -10.01 -11.57 12.67
CA ALA A 54 -9.85 -12.94 13.16
C ALA A 54 -8.68 -13.06 14.16
N LEU A 55 -7.53 -12.52 13.81
CA LEU A 55 -6.34 -12.52 14.66
C LEU A 55 -6.61 -11.83 16.00
N SER A 56 -7.35 -10.74 15.99
CA SER A 56 -7.71 -10.01 17.23
C SER A 56 -8.50 -10.87 18.22
N GLY A 57 -9.35 -11.77 17.72
CA GLY A 57 -10.04 -12.76 18.55
C GLY A 57 -9.09 -13.75 19.21
N VAL A 58 -8.10 -14.23 18.47
CA VAL A 58 -7.09 -15.17 18.98
C VAL A 58 -6.19 -14.51 20.05
N THR A 59 -5.84 -13.24 19.86
CA THR A 59 -4.98 -12.50 20.80
C THR A 59 -5.73 -11.95 22.02
N GLY A 60 -7.04 -12.11 22.08
CA GLY A 60 -7.89 -11.62 23.18
C GLY A 60 -8.13 -10.11 23.18
N LYS A 61 -7.69 -9.38 22.14
CA LYS A 61 -7.95 -7.94 21.95
C LYS A 61 -8.88 -7.72 20.76
N VAL A 62 -10.14 -8.09 20.93
CA VAL A 62 -11.14 -8.08 19.85
C VAL A 62 -11.34 -6.69 19.27
N LEU A 63 -11.18 -6.55 17.97
CA LEU A 63 -11.47 -5.33 17.22
C LEU A 63 -13.00 -5.17 17.08
N ALA A 64 -13.48 -3.93 17.23
CA ALA A 64 -14.90 -3.62 17.32
C ALA A 64 -15.58 -3.48 15.94
N TYR A 65 -15.34 -4.42 15.02
CA TYR A 65 -16.00 -4.48 13.72
C TYR A 65 -16.03 -5.92 13.20
N ASP A 66 -17.10 -6.32 12.57
CA ASP A 66 -17.26 -7.63 11.93
C ASP A 66 -17.41 -7.52 10.40
N THR A 67 -17.60 -6.31 9.90
CA THR A 67 -17.74 -6.03 8.46
C THR A 67 -16.84 -4.88 8.01
N ALA A 68 -16.58 -4.82 6.70
CA ALA A 68 -15.82 -3.72 6.11
C ALA A 68 -16.54 -2.37 6.25
N ASP A 69 -17.88 -2.36 6.29
CA ASP A 69 -18.65 -1.13 6.46
C ASP A 69 -18.63 -0.62 7.90
N GLU A 70 -18.64 -1.50 8.87
CA GLU A 70 -18.40 -1.13 10.28
C GLU A 70 -17.00 -0.56 10.47
N LEU A 71 -15.97 -1.19 9.87
CA LEU A 71 -14.61 -0.66 9.90
C LEU A 71 -14.54 0.74 9.28
N ARG A 72 -15.18 0.97 8.14
CA ARG A 72 -15.24 2.31 7.51
C ARG A 72 -15.95 3.32 8.41
N THR A 73 -17.00 2.91 9.10
CA THR A 73 -17.74 3.74 10.05
C THR A 73 -16.86 4.16 11.23
N LEU A 74 -16.08 3.22 11.78
CA LEU A 74 -15.11 3.52 12.84
C LEU A 74 -14.01 4.48 12.37
N LEU A 75 -13.49 4.29 11.15
CA LEU A 75 -12.50 5.19 10.55
C LEU A 75 -13.05 6.61 10.40
N ARG A 76 -14.28 6.77 9.93
CA ARG A 76 -14.97 8.07 9.83
C ARG A 76 -15.07 8.77 11.19
N GLY A 77 -15.49 8.04 12.22
CA GLY A 77 -15.62 8.57 13.57
C GLY A 77 -14.29 9.06 14.16
N LYS A 78 -13.19 8.35 13.88
CA LYS A 78 -11.86 8.70 14.39
C LYS A 78 -11.19 9.85 13.63
N THR A 79 -11.49 10.00 12.33
CA THR A 79 -10.88 11.05 11.51
C THR A 79 -11.65 12.37 11.52
N GLY A 80 -12.82 12.41 12.15
CA GLY A 80 -13.69 13.61 12.17
C GLY A 80 -14.26 13.98 10.80
N GLN A 81 -14.09 13.14 9.79
CA GLN A 81 -14.45 13.42 8.39
C GLN A 81 -15.61 12.53 7.93
N ASN A 82 -16.82 12.96 8.25
CA ASN A 82 -18.03 12.21 7.88
C ASN A 82 -18.25 12.05 6.36
N THR A 83 -17.60 12.83 5.52
CA THR A 83 -17.87 12.88 4.08
C THR A 83 -16.80 12.19 3.23
N ALA A 84 -15.54 12.20 3.64
CA ALA A 84 -14.44 11.71 2.81
C ALA A 84 -14.45 10.18 2.63
N PHE A 85 -14.92 9.42 3.64
CA PHE A 85 -14.98 7.96 3.58
C PHE A 85 -16.33 7.40 3.11
N SER A 86 -17.31 8.26 2.78
CA SER A 86 -18.69 7.83 2.52
C SER A 86 -19.06 7.69 1.04
N GLY A 87 -18.22 8.14 0.10
CA GLY A 87 -18.59 8.23 -1.29
C GLY A 87 -17.89 7.23 -2.19
N ARG A 88 -18.64 6.66 -3.12
CA ARG A 88 -18.09 6.19 -4.38
C ARG A 88 -17.73 7.43 -5.19
N GLY A 89 -16.44 7.74 -5.29
CA GLY A 89 -15.98 8.81 -6.15
C GLY A 89 -15.40 10.02 -5.42
N TYR A 90 -14.78 10.85 -6.20
CA TYR A 90 -14.16 12.10 -5.82
C TYR A 90 -15.22 13.10 -5.38
N ALA A 91 -15.12 13.64 -4.17
CA ALA A 91 -15.83 14.84 -3.75
C ALA A 91 -14.90 16.04 -3.99
N PRO A 92 -15.13 16.87 -5.04
CA PRO A 92 -14.39 18.09 -5.22
C PRO A 92 -14.55 18.98 -3.98
N GLY A 93 -13.43 19.41 -3.37
CA GLY A 93 -13.46 20.23 -2.15
C GLY A 93 -13.44 19.45 -0.84
N SER A 94 -13.35 18.13 -0.84
CA SER A 94 -13.02 17.41 0.39
C SER A 94 -11.62 17.87 0.84
N LYS A 95 -11.57 18.61 1.92
CA LYS A 95 -10.29 18.88 2.60
C LYS A 95 -9.73 17.52 2.96
N GLY A 96 -8.55 17.18 2.47
CA GLY A 96 -7.88 15.91 2.74
C GLY A 96 -7.90 15.55 4.22
N VAL A 97 -7.42 14.40 4.59
CA VAL A 97 -7.36 13.96 6.00
C VAL A 97 -6.23 14.71 6.71
N PRO A 98 -6.47 15.94 7.25
CA PRO A 98 -5.39 16.79 7.75
C PRO A 98 -4.65 16.14 8.92
N ALA A 99 -5.37 15.36 9.73
CA ALA A 99 -4.81 14.74 10.92
C ALA A 99 -3.85 13.58 10.61
N LEU A 100 -4.01 12.89 9.47
CA LEU A 100 -3.07 11.84 9.03
C LEU A 100 -1.84 12.42 8.30
N LEU A 101 -2.01 13.60 7.69
CA LEU A 101 -0.94 14.31 7.00
C LEU A 101 -0.22 15.32 7.89
N ALA A 102 -0.79 15.65 9.07
CA ALA A 102 -0.20 16.55 10.07
C ALA A 102 0.78 15.82 11.02
N ALA A 103 1.35 14.68 10.62
CA ALA A 103 2.54 14.20 11.29
C ALA A 103 3.60 15.33 11.20
N PRO A 104 4.17 15.78 12.33
CA PRO A 104 5.23 16.78 12.27
C PRO A 104 6.31 16.26 11.32
N PRO A 105 6.89 17.12 10.47
CA PRO A 105 8.00 16.69 9.63
C PRO A 105 9.06 16.07 10.55
N PRO A 106 9.71 14.99 10.13
CA PRO A 106 10.80 14.42 10.91
C PRO A 106 11.77 15.55 11.25
N ALA A 107 12.21 15.59 12.51
CA ALA A 107 13.14 16.62 12.97
C ALA A 107 14.26 16.75 11.91
N ALA A 108 14.48 17.95 11.43
CA ALA A 108 15.47 18.20 10.38
C ALA A 108 16.84 17.74 10.90
N GLY A 109 17.23 16.54 10.55
CA GLY A 109 18.61 16.10 10.62
C GLY A 109 19.41 17.00 9.67
N GLY A 110 20.61 17.41 10.06
CA GLY A 110 21.46 18.20 9.18
C GLY A 110 21.57 17.55 7.81
N LEU A 111 21.59 18.34 6.75
CA LEU A 111 21.82 17.86 5.41
C LEU A 111 23.19 17.18 5.37
N GLY A 112 23.20 15.88 5.05
CA GLY A 112 24.44 15.14 4.86
C GLY A 112 25.08 15.48 3.51
N ASN A 113 26.39 15.30 3.40
CA ASN A 113 27.13 15.44 2.14
C ASN A 113 27.06 14.19 1.25
N ALA A 114 26.14 13.27 1.52
CA ALA A 114 25.96 12.09 0.68
C ALA A 114 25.51 12.51 -0.74
N PRO A 115 26.09 11.94 -1.79
CA PRO A 115 25.66 12.23 -3.16
C PRO A 115 24.21 11.81 -3.36
N PHE A 116 23.51 12.52 -4.23
CA PHE A 116 22.17 12.08 -4.65
C PHE A 116 22.25 10.71 -5.32
N SER A 117 21.43 9.77 -4.85
CA SER A 117 21.25 8.48 -5.47
C SER A 117 19.83 8.36 -6.04
N ARG A 118 19.66 7.47 -7.03
CA ARG A 118 18.31 7.19 -7.55
C ARG A 118 17.47 6.60 -6.42
N ALA A 119 16.31 7.20 -6.17
CA ALA A 119 15.37 6.71 -5.16
C ALA A 119 14.78 5.32 -5.54
N ILE A 120 14.72 5.01 -6.82
CA ILE A 120 14.27 3.73 -7.37
C ILE A 120 15.46 3.07 -8.05
N ALA A 121 15.93 1.95 -7.47
CA ALA A 121 17.10 1.23 -7.98
C ALA A 121 16.81 0.59 -9.35
N ASP A 122 15.61 0.04 -9.52
CA ASP A 122 15.16 -0.57 -10.76
C ASP A 122 13.74 -0.12 -11.08
N PHE A 123 13.59 0.68 -12.12
CA PHE A 123 12.32 1.25 -12.53
C PHE A 123 11.33 0.22 -13.07
N TYR A 124 11.82 -0.88 -13.64
CA TYR A 124 11.00 -1.92 -14.24
C TYR A 124 10.46 -2.93 -13.23
N LEU A 125 11.03 -3.02 -12.03
CA LEU A 125 10.70 -4.04 -11.02
C LEU A 125 10.15 -3.43 -9.73
N THR A 126 9.38 -2.34 -9.81
CA THR A 126 8.89 -1.56 -8.66
C THR A 126 7.77 -2.21 -7.87
N ASN A 127 7.03 -3.15 -8.44
CA ASN A 127 5.90 -3.79 -7.78
C ASN A 127 5.88 -5.31 -8.04
N PRO A 128 5.10 -6.10 -7.26
CA PRO A 128 5.09 -7.56 -7.39
C PRO A 128 4.65 -8.07 -8.77
N ILE A 129 3.75 -7.37 -9.44
CA ILE A 129 3.27 -7.75 -10.77
C ILE A 129 4.38 -7.57 -11.79
N ALA A 130 5.05 -6.42 -11.77
CA ALA A 130 6.19 -6.14 -12.64
C ALA A 130 7.34 -7.14 -12.40
N ARG A 131 7.65 -7.46 -11.14
CA ARG A 131 8.67 -8.48 -10.78
C ARG A 131 8.33 -9.89 -11.28
N ALA A 132 7.06 -10.22 -11.39
CA ALA A 132 6.60 -11.51 -11.96
C ALA A 132 6.53 -11.52 -13.50
N SER A 133 6.71 -10.37 -14.15
CA SER A 133 6.64 -10.23 -15.60
C SER A 133 8.00 -10.52 -16.23
N ARG A 134 8.02 -11.49 -17.16
CA ARG A 134 9.21 -11.80 -17.95
C ARG A 134 9.68 -10.60 -18.77
N THR A 135 8.74 -9.89 -19.41
CA THR A 135 9.06 -8.69 -20.21
C THR A 135 9.73 -7.58 -19.35
N MET A 136 9.22 -7.35 -18.14
CA MET A 136 9.85 -6.36 -17.26
C MET A 136 11.25 -6.78 -16.80
N ALA A 137 11.47 -8.07 -16.56
CA ALA A 137 12.80 -8.60 -16.25
C ALA A 137 13.78 -8.42 -17.43
N GLU A 138 13.35 -8.65 -18.65
CA GLU A 138 14.14 -8.41 -19.86
C GLU A 138 14.46 -6.92 -20.03
N CYS A 139 13.50 -6.02 -19.81
CA CYS A 139 13.73 -4.57 -19.82
C CYS A 139 14.74 -4.12 -18.74
N SER A 140 14.64 -4.67 -17.54
CA SER A 140 15.58 -4.40 -16.45
C SER A 140 17.00 -4.82 -16.80
N ALA A 141 17.19 -6.02 -17.36
CA ALA A 141 18.48 -6.52 -17.78
C ALA A 141 19.10 -5.65 -18.89
N LEU A 142 18.29 -5.24 -19.88
CA LEU A 142 18.73 -4.34 -20.95
C LEU A 142 19.14 -2.96 -20.40
N ALA A 143 18.36 -2.36 -19.52
CA ALA A 143 18.68 -1.07 -18.92
C ALA A 143 20.00 -1.12 -18.13
N THR A 144 20.22 -2.19 -17.36
CA THR A 144 21.46 -2.41 -16.61
C THR A 144 22.68 -2.53 -17.54
N SER A 145 22.52 -3.22 -18.68
CA SER A 145 23.61 -3.35 -19.66
C SER A 145 23.97 -2.02 -20.31
N LEU A 146 22.98 -1.18 -20.60
CA LEU A 146 23.19 0.15 -21.16
C LEU A 146 23.87 1.10 -20.15
N ASP A 147 23.43 1.10 -18.89
CA ASP A 147 24.06 1.91 -17.82
C ASP A 147 25.52 1.50 -17.61
N THR A 148 25.86 0.22 -17.73
CA THR A 148 27.24 -0.28 -17.60
C THR A 148 28.12 0.14 -18.81
N ALA A 149 27.55 0.15 -19.99
CA ALA A 149 28.26 0.58 -21.21
C ALA A 149 28.60 2.07 -21.16
N VAL A 150 27.63 2.90 -20.72
CA VAL A 150 27.84 4.36 -20.57
C VAL A 150 28.87 4.71 -19.46
N ALA A 151 28.95 3.89 -18.42
CA ALA A 151 29.92 4.11 -17.33
C ALA A 151 31.37 3.68 -17.68
N ALA A 152 31.55 2.99 -18.80
CA ALA A 152 32.86 2.49 -19.28
C ALA A 152 33.51 3.41 -20.32
N GLU A 153 32.83 4.44 -20.81
CA GLU A 153 33.34 5.52 -21.67
C GLU A 153 33.80 6.72 -20.81
#